data_96a0db5681a0d1782916a09beb39149e
#
_entry.id   96a0db5681a0d1782916a09beb39149e
#
_cell.length_a   1.000
_cell.length_b   1.000
_cell.length_c   1.000
_cell.angle_alpha   90.00
_cell.angle_beta   90.00
_cell.angle_gamma   90.00
#
_symmetry.space_group_name_H-M   'P 1'
#
loop_
_entity.id
_entity.type
_entity.pdbx_description
1 polymer ?
#
loop_
_entity_poly.entity_id
_entity_poly.type
_entity_poly.pdbx_seq_one_letter_code
_entity_poly.pdbx_strand_id
1 'polypeptide(L)'
;MLKKISYMTAGESHGKGLIGIIEGIPAGLQLTEEYIAVDLLRRMQGHGRGKRMQIEKDFAEIFSGVRHEHTLGSPISLIIKNLDWVNWEDRMAVGKPKKEHKKVTMPRPGHADLAGMMKYDFDDIRNVLERSSARETAMRVAIGAICRKLLDEVGITIGSRVYQIHDVVDTKEVDHSLTMSQLNDLADKSSVRCLNEDAEERMINVIDEAKSNGDSVGGSFEVIAKGMPYGLGSYINADGKLQARISQAMMSVNAFKGVEVGAGFASSAAFGSELHDEILFENDKITRSRNNAGGIEGGMSNAQPIHVKVSMKPISTLIKPLRSIDLNTMEPKLAHKERTDSCAVPAASIIGESMLAIVLADALLEKFGGDSIKQLKKHIESSGKY
;
A
#
# COMPACT_ATOMS: atom_id res chain seq x y z
N MET A 1 -12.68 -7.63 6.32
CA MET A 1 -13.57 -6.91 5.37
C MET A 1 -13.87 -5.52 5.94
N LEU A 2 -13.89 -4.48 5.10
CA LEU A 2 -14.29 -3.13 5.55
C LEU A 2 -15.79 -3.10 5.85
N LYS A 3 -16.23 -2.28 6.82
CA LYS A 3 -17.62 -2.25 7.29
C LYS A 3 -18.28 -0.88 7.22
N LYS A 4 -17.51 0.18 7.31
CA LYS A 4 -17.98 1.58 7.29
C LYS A 4 -17.50 2.33 6.08
N ILE A 5 -16.27 2.04 5.64
CA ILE A 5 -15.70 2.57 4.41
C ILE A 5 -15.87 1.52 3.32
N SER A 6 -16.33 1.91 2.15
CA SER A 6 -16.18 1.11 0.94
C SER A 6 -15.42 1.90 -0.12
N TYR A 7 -14.66 1.21 -0.95
CA TYR A 7 -14.01 1.85 -2.08
C TYR A 7 -13.90 0.91 -3.27
N MET A 8 -13.86 1.51 -4.44
CA MET A 8 -13.65 0.82 -5.70
C MET A 8 -12.62 1.56 -6.53
N THR A 9 -11.76 0.82 -7.23
CA THR A 9 -10.81 1.37 -8.19
C THR A 9 -11.06 0.77 -9.57
N ALA A 10 -10.93 1.59 -10.61
CA ALA A 10 -11.07 1.20 -12.01
C ALA A 10 -9.95 1.83 -12.85
N GLY A 11 -9.81 1.37 -14.08
CA GLY A 11 -8.83 1.86 -15.05
C GLY A 11 -7.69 0.89 -15.30
N GLU A 12 -7.09 1.02 -16.45
CA GLU A 12 -6.01 0.22 -16.99
C GLU A 12 -4.69 1.00 -17.00
N SER A 13 -3.58 0.28 -16.97
CA SER A 13 -2.24 0.87 -16.91
C SER A 13 -1.96 1.87 -18.05
N HIS A 14 -2.39 1.55 -19.27
CA HIS A 14 -2.25 2.40 -20.44
C HIS A 14 -3.61 2.90 -20.98
N GLY A 15 -4.68 2.80 -20.17
CA GLY A 15 -5.98 3.42 -20.45
C GLY A 15 -5.95 4.94 -20.22
N LYS A 16 -7.10 5.58 -20.35
CA LYS A 16 -7.25 7.05 -20.20
C LYS A 16 -6.81 7.58 -18.84
N GLY A 17 -6.96 6.76 -17.80
CA GLY A 17 -6.64 7.11 -16.43
C GLY A 17 -7.13 6.07 -15.45
N LEU A 18 -6.95 6.37 -14.17
CA LEU A 18 -7.46 5.60 -13.06
C LEU A 18 -8.61 6.37 -12.42
N ILE A 19 -9.62 5.65 -11.96
CA ILE A 19 -10.78 6.20 -11.24
C ILE A 19 -10.86 5.48 -9.89
N GLY A 20 -11.15 6.25 -8.85
CA GLY A 20 -11.46 5.73 -7.52
C GLY A 20 -12.72 6.36 -6.97
N ILE A 21 -13.53 5.57 -6.28
CA ILE A 21 -14.66 6.05 -5.50
C ILE A 21 -14.50 5.53 -4.09
N ILE A 22 -14.64 6.42 -3.11
CA ILE A 22 -14.67 6.07 -1.69
C ILE A 22 -15.93 6.66 -1.06
N GLU A 23 -16.60 5.89 -0.24
CA GLU A 23 -17.74 6.32 0.57
C GLU A 23 -17.54 5.96 2.05
N GLY A 24 -18.34 6.57 2.92
CA GLY A 24 -18.25 6.40 4.36
C GLY A 24 -17.34 7.41 5.06
N ILE A 25 -16.78 8.38 4.34
CA ILE A 25 -16.00 9.47 4.96
C ILE A 25 -16.95 10.51 5.56
N PRO A 26 -16.81 10.86 6.86
CA PRO A 26 -17.66 11.85 7.51
C PRO A 26 -17.62 13.23 6.85
N ALA A 27 -18.71 13.97 6.91
CA ALA A 27 -18.77 15.35 6.43
C ALA A 27 -17.87 16.29 7.28
N GLY A 28 -17.33 17.32 6.63
CA GLY A 28 -16.53 18.36 7.28
C GLY A 28 -15.06 18.02 7.51
N LEU A 29 -14.55 16.95 6.90
CA LEU A 29 -13.12 16.69 6.83
C LEU A 29 -12.50 17.68 5.85
N GLN A 30 -11.49 18.45 6.28
CA GLN A 30 -10.72 19.31 5.38
C GLN A 30 -9.89 18.42 4.44
N LEU A 31 -10.07 18.57 3.15
CA LEU A 31 -9.41 17.75 2.14
C LEU A 31 -9.14 18.58 0.88
N THR A 32 -7.89 18.57 0.42
CA THR A 32 -7.47 19.20 -0.84
C THR A 32 -6.74 18.20 -1.74
N GLU A 33 -6.65 18.51 -3.01
CA GLU A 33 -5.89 17.69 -3.99
C GLU A 33 -4.39 17.71 -3.69
N GLU A 34 -3.87 18.83 -3.18
CA GLU A 34 -2.47 19.00 -2.79
C GLU A 34 -2.10 18.08 -1.63
N TYR A 35 -3.01 17.89 -0.66
CA TYR A 35 -2.78 16.93 0.43
C TYR A 35 -2.63 15.51 -0.11
N ILE A 36 -3.48 15.09 -1.03
CA ILE A 36 -3.41 13.77 -1.68
C ILE A 36 -2.13 13.65 -2.52
N ALA A 37 -1.73 14.73 -3.18
CA ALA A 37 -0.56 14.75 -4.05
C ALA A 37 0.75 14.46 -3.31
N VAL A 38 0.85 14.76 -2.01
CA VAL A 38 2.05 14.47 -1.20
C VAL A 38 2.35 12.97 -1.19
N ASP A 39 1.38 12.12 -0.86
CA ASP A 39 1.59 10.67 -0.83
C ASP A 39 1.79 10.08 -2.23
N LEU A 40 1.12 10.63 -3.25
CA LEU A 40 1.34 10.23 -4.64
C LEU A 40 2.77 10.54 -5.09
N LEU A 41 3.30 11.70 -4.73
CA LEU A 41 4.69 12.09 -5.03
C LEU A 41 5.68 11.15 -4.33
N ARG A 42 5.48 10.84 -3.05
CA ARG A 42 6.32 9.89 -2.29
C ARG A 42 6.32 8.51 -2.96
N ARG A 43 5.15 8.01 -3.40
CA ARG A 43 5.03 6.74 -4.12
C ARG A 43 5.81 6.71 -5.45
N MET A 44 5.95 7.83 -6.11
CA MET A 44 6.66 7.91 -7.40
C MET A 44 8.18 7.85 -7.25
N GLN A 45 8.71 8.15 -6.09
CA GLN A 45 10.15 8.19 -5.81
C GLN A 45 10.73 6.80 -5.55
N GLY A 46 12.04 6.76 -5.35
CA GLY A 46 12.81 5.57 -5.03
C GLY A 46 13.80 5.17 -6.12
N HIS A 47 14.96 4.66 -5.69
CA HIS A 47 15.99 4.11 -6.58
C HIS A 47 15.48 2.83 -7.28
N GLY A 48 15.89 2.59 -8.51
CA GLY A 48 15.47 1.42 -9.30
C GLY A 48 14.15 1.61 -10.08
N ARG A 49 13.55 2.82 -10.06
CA ARG A 49 12.33 3.12 -10.81
C ARG A 49 12.59 3.24 -12.31
N GLY A 50 11.64 2.75 -13.10
CA GLY A 50 11.70 2.77 -14.55
C GLY A 50 11.39 4.15 -15.15
N LYS A 51 11.71 4.31 -16.46
CA LYS A 51 11.51 5.56 -17.21
C LYS A 51 10.08 6.08 -17.23
N ARG A 52 9.08 5.23 -16.99
CA ARG A 52 7.67 5.63 -16.92
C ARG A 52 7.41 6.68 -15.84
N MET A 53 8.11 6.60 -14.70
CA MET A 53 7.98 7.58 -13.62
C MET A 53 8.44 8.99 -14.01
N GLN A 54 9.17 9.15 -15.11
CA GLN A 54 9.54 10.45 -15.67
C GLN A 54 8.41 11.06 -16.52
N ILE A 55 7.52 10.22 -17.06
CA ILE A 55 6.39 10.63 -17.90
C ILE A 55 5.17 10.96 -17.03
N GLU A 56 4.84 10.04 -16.12
CA GLU A 56 3.65 10.17 -15.25
C GLU A 56 3.94 11.18 -14.13
N LYS A 57 3.00 12.07 -13.90
CA LYS A 57 2.94 12.98 -12.76
C LYS A 57 1.62 12.73 -12.07
N ASP A 58 1.61 11.75 -11.15
CA ASP A 58 0.39 11.35 -10.48
C ASP A 58 -0.19 12.49 -9.68
N PHE A 59 -1.34 12.96 -10.11
CA PHE A 59 -2.17 13.94 -9.42
C PHE A 59 -3.61 13.46 -9.44
N ALA A 60 -4.24 13.40 -8.28
CA ALA A 60 -5.63 12.96 -8.15
C ALA A 60 -6.56 14.18 -8.12
N GLU A 61 -7.28 14.37 -9.21
CA GLU A 61 -8.36 15.37 -9.30
C GLU A 61 -9.57 14.87 -8.51
N ILE A 62 -10.09 15.70 -7.60
CA ILE A 62 -11.34 15.41 -6.87
C ILE A 62 -12.52 15.79 -7.76
N PHE A 63 -13.24 14.78 -8.24
CA PHE A 63 -14.38 15.01 -9.14
C PHE A 63 -15.70 15.25 -8.40
N SER A 64 -15.88 14.69 -7.20
CA SER A 64 -17.09 14.85 -6.38
C SER A 64 -16.82 14.61 -4.90
N GLY A 65 -17.83 14.96 -4.07
CA GLY A 65 -17.84 14.64 -2.63
C GLY A 65 -17.11 15.65 -1.74
N VAL A 66 -16.50 16.70 -2.32
CA VAL A 66 -15.83 17.78 -1.59
C VAL A 66 -16.31 19.13 -2.12
N ARG A 67 -16.53 20.10 -1.23
CA ARG A 67 -16.88 21.49 -1.57
C ARG A 67 -16.22 22.44 -0.58
N HIS A 68 -15.58 23.49 -1.09
CA HIS A 68 -14.84 24.47 -0.28
C HIS A 68 -13.85 23.77 0.68
N GLU A 69 -13.08 22.82 0.12
CA GLU A 69 -12.09 22.01 0.84
C GLU A 69 -12.65 21.12 1.98
N HIS A 70 -13.95 20.88 2.01
CA HIS A 70 -14.55 20.03 3.04
C HIS A 70 -15.40 18.92 2.42
N THR A 71 -15.29 17.72 2.97
CA THR A 71 -16.11 16.56 2.57
C THR A 71 -17.58 16.81 2.89
N LEU A 72 -18.45 16.23 2.05
CA LEU A 72 -19.91 16.40 2.16
C LEU A 72 -20.62 15.21 2.83
N GLY A 73 -19.89 14.13 3.17
CA GLY A 73 -20.49 12.86 3.61
C GLY A 73 -21.04 12.00 2.46
N SER A 74 -21.01 12.52 1.23
CA SER A 74 -21.36 11.78 0.01
C SER A 74 -20.14 11.07 -0.56
N PRO A 75 -20.29 10.12 -1.52
CA PRO A 75 -19.16 9.48 -2.17
C PRO A 75 -18.19 10.49 -2.80
N ILE A 76 -16.89 10.28 -2.52
CA ILE A 76 -15.81 11.07 -3.11
C ILE A 76 -15.27 10.28 -4.30
N SER A 77 -15.25 10.89 -5.48
CA SER A 77 -14.64 10.30 -6.66
C SER A 77 -13.36 11.03 -7.05
N LEU A 78 -12.35 10.25 -7.45
CA LEU A 78 -11.03 10.71 -7.82
C LEU A 78 -10.68 10.24 -9.23
N ILE A 79 -9.96 11.08 -9.98
CA ILE A 79 -9.42 10.75 -11.30
C ILE A 79 -7.92 11.03 -11.32
N ILE A 80 -7.12 10.03 -11.75
CA ILE A 80 -5.70 10.21 -12.10
C ILE A 80 -5.57 9.97 -13.59
N LYS A 81 -5.20 11.00 -14.36
CA LYS A 81 -4.99 10.90 -15.81
C LYS A 81 -3.69 10.15 -16.11
N ASN A 82 -3.70 9.26 -17.09
CA ASN A 82 -2.48 8.64 -17.61
C ASN A 82 -1.91 9.51 -18.72
N LEU A 83 -0.74 10.11 -18.50
CA LEU A 83 -0.12 11.01 -19.48
C LEU A 83 0.39 10.26 -20.72
N ASP A 84 0.73 8.97 -20.58
CA ASP A 84 1.14 8.10 -21.70
C ASP A 84 -0.05 7.67 -22.60
N TRP A 85 -1.30 8.00 -22.24
CA TRP A 85 -2.52 7.65 -22.99
C TRP A 85 -2.44 8.02 -24.48
N VAL A 86 -1.87 9.16 -24.82
CA VAL A 86 -1.75 9.65 -26.21
C VAL A 86 -1.02 8.65 -27.14
N ASN A 87 -0.17 7.79 -26.59
CA ASN A 87 0.56 6.75 -27.32
C ASN A 87 -0.23 5.43 -27.41
N TRP A 88 -1.36 5.33 -26.69
CA TRP A 88 -2.11 4.10 -26.52
C TRP A 88 -3.57 4.20 -27.00
N GLU A 89 -4.03 5.38 -27.42
CA GLU A 89 -5.44 5.65 -27.76
C GLU A 89 -6.07 4.62 -28.67
N ASP A 90 -5.38 4.23 -29.73
CA ASP A 90 -5.90 3.25 -30.68
C ASP A 90 -5.85 1.83 -30.12
N ARG A 91 -4.73 1.46 -29.43
CA ARG A 91 -4.54 0.12 -28.89
C ARG A 91 -5.46 -0.19 -27.70
N MET A 92 -5.79 0.81 -26.92
CA MET A 92 -6.66 0.71 -25.74
C MET A 92 -8.03 1.36 -25.96
N ALA A 93 -8.42 1.53 -27.23
CA ALA A 93 -9.70 2.10 -27.60
C ALA A 93 -10.87 1.27 -27.04
N VAL A 94 -11.92 1.95 -26.55
CA VAL A 94 -13.18 1.29 -26.16
C VAL A 94 -13.94 0.79 -27.40
N GLY A 95 -13.85 1.52 -28.51
CA GLY A 95 -14.40 1.13 -29.80
C GLY A 95 -13.43 0.23 -30.59
N LYS A 96 -13.78 -0.04 -31.85
CA LYS A 96 -12.91 -0.78 -32.76
C LYS A 96 -11.63 0.02 -33.02
N PRO A 97 -10.44 -0.62 -32.94
CA PRO A 97 -9.19 0.07 -33.26
C PRO A 97 -9.14 0.43 -34.76
N LYS A 98 -8.41 1.49 -35.09
CA LYS A 98 -8.23 1.95 -36.47
C LYS A 98 -7.32 1.02 -37.29
N LYS A 99 -6.43 0.29 -36.58
CA LYS A 99 -5.51 -0.68 -37.17
C LYS A 99 -5.45 -1.94 -36.30
N GLU A 100 -5.14 -3.06 -36.92
CA GLU A 100 -4.92 -4.30 -36.21
C GLU A 100 -3.66 -4.18 -35.32
N HIS A 101 -3.76 -4.63 -34.08
CA HIS A 101 -2.64 -4.68 -33.12
C HIS A 101 -2.26 -6.14 -32.85
N LYS A 102 -0.95 -6.38 -32.82
CA LYS A 102 -0.41 -7.71 -32.46
C LYS A 102 -0.82 -8.06 -31.03
N LYS A 103 -1.48 -9.22 -30.87
CA LYS A 103 -1.81 -9.77 -29.55
C LYS A 103 -0.55 -10.18 -28.79
N VAL A 104 -0.60 -10.08 -27.48
CA VAL A 104 0.43 -10.58 -26.58
C VAL A 104 0.03 -11.99 -26.14
N THR A 105 0.86 -12.99 -26.45
CA THR A 105 0.53 -14.42 -26.25
C THR A 105 1.55 -15.17 -25.40
N MET A 106 2.64 -14.49 -24.98
CA MET A 106 3.72 -15.10 -24.18
C MET A 106 3.63 -14.64 -22.72
N PRO A 107 3.02 -15.42 -21.81
CA PRO A 107 2.81 -15.00 -20.42
C PRO A 107 4.13 -14.89 -19.66
N ARG A 108 4.18 -13.92 -18.72
CA ARG A 108 5.31 -13.73 -17.81
C ARG A 108 5.18 -14.67 -16.61
N PRO A 109 6.21 -15.48 -16.30
CA PRO A 109 6.24 -16.25 -15.06
C PRO A 109 6.13 -15.33 -13.83
N GLY A 110 5.31 -15.73 -12.85
CA GLY A 110 5.09 -14.97 -11.63
C GLY A 110 4.14 -13.75 -11.77
N HIS A 111 3.55 -13.54 -12.95
CA HIS A 111 2.53 -12.51 -13.20
C HIS A 111 1.12 -13.12 -13.30
N ALA A 112 0.09 -12.26 -13.36
CA ALA A 112 -1.30 -12.70 -13.53
C ALA A 112 -1.62 -13.23 -14.94
N ASP A 113 -0.71 -13.08 -15.90
CA ASP A 113 -0.93 -13.25 -17.33
C ASP A 113 -1.62 -14.58 -17.69
N LEU A 114 -0.98 -15.71 -17.36
CA LEU A 114 -1.51 -17.03 -17.71
C LEU A 114 -2.82 -17.34 -16.96
N ALA A 115 -2.83 -17.13 -15.65
CA ALA A 115 -4.01 -17.41 -14.83
C ALA A 115 -5.21 -16.53 -15.23
N GLY A 116 -4.96 -15.27 -15.57
CA GLY A 116 -6.00 -14.35 -16.04
C GLY A 116 -6.54 -14.73 -17.41
N MET A 117 -5.67 -15.10 -18.36
CA MET A 117 -6.07 -15.59 -19.68
C MET A 117 -7.02 -16.79 -19.54
N MET A 118 -6.62 -17.80 -18.76
CA MET A 118 -7.42 -19.02 -18.56
C MET A 118 -8.74 -18.73 -17.82
N LYS A 119 -8.72 -17.84 -16.82
CA LYS A 119 -9.91 -17.52 -16.02
C LYS A 119 -11.00 -16.82 -16.82
N TYR A 120 -10.61 -15.92 -17.71
CA TYR A 120 -11.55 -15.05 -18.44
C TYR A 120 -11.70 -15.40 -19.91
N ASP A 121 -11.10 -16.50 -20.36
CA ASP A 121 -11.12 -16.98 -21.75
C ASP A 121 -10.67 -15.91 -22.74
N PHE A 122 -9.56 -15.23 -22.41
CA PHE A 122 -8.98 -14.22 -23.27
C PHE A 122 -7.95 -14.84 -24.23
N ASP A 123 -7.79 -14.21 -25.41
CA ASP A 123 -6.80 -14.55 -26.43
C ASP A 123 -5.67 -13.50 -26.56
N ASP A 124 -5.71 -12.44 -25.73
CA ASP A 124 -4.69 -11.41 -25.64
C ASP A 124 -4.38 -11.10 -24.16
N ILE A 125 -3.15 -11.37 -23.75
CA ILE A 125 -2.65 -11.09 -22.39
C ILE A 125 -2.81 -9.61 -22.04
N ARG A 126 -2.89 -8.71 -23.03
CA ARG A 126 -3.12 -7.28 -22.80
C ARG A 126 -4.36 -7.04 -21.92
N ASN A 127 -5.41 -7.80 -22.12
CA ASN A 127 -6.65 -7.68 -21.33
C ASN A 127 -6.44 -8.01 -19.83
N VAL A 128 -5.42 -8.79 -19.50
CA VAL A 128 -5.05 -9.12 -18.11
C VAL A 128 -4.03 -8.15 -17.55
N LEU A 129 -2.93 -7.90 -18.29
CA LEU A 129 -1.77 -7.18 -17.77
C LEU A 129 -2.07 -5.71 -17.48
N GLU A 130 -3.01 -5.10 -18.19
CA GLU A 130 -3.35 -3.68 -18.01
C GLU A 130 -3.97 -3.42 -16.64
N ARG A 131 -4.91 -4.26 -16.20
CA ARG A 131 -5.55 -4.12 -14.89
C ARG A 131 -4.71 -4.71 -13.75
N SER A 132 -3.93 -5.77 -13.99
CA SER A 132 -3.06 -6.39 -12.99
C SER A 132 -1.74 -5.64 -12.76
N SER A 133 -1.54 -4.54 -13.46
CA SER A 133 -0.39 -3.66 -13.31
C SER A 133 -0.36 -2.96 -11.94
N ALA A 134 0.84 -2.79 -11.36
CA ALA A 134 1.04 -1.99 -10.15
C ALA A 134 0.64 -0.51 -10.30
N ARG A 135 0.35 -0.04 -11.53
CA ARG A 135 -0.19 1.31 -11.78
C ARG A 135 -1.48 1.58 -11.00
N GLU A 136 -2.32 0.58 -10.81
CA GLU A 136 -3.57 0.63 -10.05
C GLU A 136 -3.36 1.12 -8.61
N THR A 137 -2.21 0.83 -8.00
CA THR A 137 -1.90 1.24 -6.64
C THR A 137 -1.77 2.76 -6.45
N ALA A 138 -1.61 3.56 -7.52
CA ALA A 138 -1.67 5.00 -7.42
C ALA A 138 -3.05 5.47 -6.90
N MET A 139 -4.12 4.85 -7.38
CA MET A 139 -5.46 5.18 -6.89
C MET A 139 -5.69 4.69 -5.46
N ARG A 140 -5.11 3.55 -5.05
CA ARG A 140 -5.15 3.12 -3.63
C ARG A 140 -4.42 4.10 -2.72
N VAL A 141 -3.30 4.67 -3.16
CA VAL A 141 -2.58 5.70 -2.41
C VAL A 141 -3.40 6.98 -2.28
N ALA A 142 -4.06 7.41 -3.35
CA ALA A 142 -4.95 8.57 -3.30
C ALA A 142 -6.13 8.37 -2.33
N ILE A 143 -6.76 7.20 -2.35
CA ILE A 143 -7.82 6.82 -1.39
C ILE A 143 -7.27 6.72 0.03
N GLY A 144 -6.08 6.12 0.19
CA GLY A 144 -5.39 6.01 1.49
C GLY A 144 -5.06 7.35 2.10
N ALA A 145 -4.70 8.35 1.29
CA ALA A 145 -4.44 9.72 1.76
C ALA A 145 -5.71 10.37 2.36
N ILE A 146 -6.90 10.13 1.80
CA ILE A 146 -8.17 10.58 2.41
C ILE A 146 -8.37 9.94 3.78
N CYS A 147 -8.13 8.63 3.88
CA CYS A 147 -8.24 7.90 5.16
C CYS A 147 -7.18 8.38 6.17
N ARG A 148 -5.95 8.65 5.72
CA ARG A 148 -4.89 9.24 6.56
C ARG A 148 -5.33 10.59 7.12
N LYS A 149 -5.90 11.47 6.28
CA LYS A 149 -6.40 12.76 6.72
C LYS A 149 -7.46 12.63 7.82
N LEU A 150 -8.36 11.66 7.71
CA LEU A 150 -9.34 11.34 8.75
C LEU A 150 -8.68 10.89 10.06
N LEU A 151 -7.64 10.06 9.97
CA LEU A 151 -6.89 9.57 11.13
C LEU A 151 -6.09 10.68 11.81
N ASP A 152 -5.47 11.58 11.04
CA ASP A 152 -4.74 12.74 11.54
C ASP A 152 -5.63 13.64 12.41
N GLU A 153 -6.92 13.81 12.05
CA GLU A 153 -7.90 14.62 12.80
C GLU A 153 -8.15 14.12 14.24
N VAL A 154 -7.80 12.86 14.51
CA VAL A 154 -7.96 12.22 15.82
C VAL A 154 -6.64 11.78 16.45
N GLY A 155 -5.51 12.26 15.89
CA GLY A 155 -4.16 12.04 16.42
C GLY A 155 -3.56 10.66 16.10
N ILE A 156 -4.13 9.91 15.16
CA ILE A 156 -3.55 8.66 14.66
C ILE A 156 -2.67 8.99 13.45
N THR A 157 -1.37 8.69 13.56
CA THR A 157 -0.39 9.00 12.51
C THR A 157 0.31 7.73 12.04
N ILE A 158 0.72 7.70 10.75
CA ILE A 158 1.31 6.51 10.10
C ILE A 158 2.63 6.89 9.44
N GLY A 159 3.62 6.03 9.61
CA GLY A 159 4.92 6.14 8.94
C GLY A 159 5.45 4.78 8.54
N SER A 160 6.44 4.77 7.64
CA SER A 160 7.08 3.54 7.18
C SER A 160 8.55 3.74 6.85
N ARG A 161 9.29 2.64 6.83
CA ARG A 161 10.63 2.55 6.26
C ARG A 161 10.84 1.21 5.55
N VAL A 162 11.80 1.16 4.66
CA VAL A 162 12.34 -0.08 4.11
C VAL A 162 13.46 -0.55 5.03
N TYR A 163 13.42 -1.81 5.44
CA TYR A 163 14.48 -2.39 6.26
C TYR A 163 15.26 -3.49 5.55
N GLN A 164 14.82 -3.92 4.37
CA GLN A 164 15.55 -4.94 3.59
C GLN A 164 15.31 -4.75 2.09
N ILE A 165 16.37 -4.83 1.30
CA ILE A 165 16.33 -5.03 -0.16
C ILE A 165 17.28 -6.17 -0.49
N HIS A 166 16.75 -7.22 -1.17
CA HIS A 166 17.44 -8.46 -1.44
C HIS A 166 17.98 -9.06 -0.12
N ASP A 167 19.26 -9.29 0.02
CA ASP A 167 19.95 -9.80 1.24
C ASP A 167 20.52 -8.70 2.14
N VAL A 168 20.44 -7.44 1.72
CA VAL A 168 20.91 -6.29 2.50
C VAL A 168 19.84 -5.86 3.50
N VAL A 169 20.18 -5.95 4.79
CA VAL A 169 19.29 -5.56 5.89
C VAL A 169 19.80 -4.28 6.55
N ASP A 170 18.92 -3.32 6.74
CA ASP A 170 19.11 -2.17 7.64
C ASP A 170 18.72 -2.58 9.06
N THR A 171 19.74 -2.78 9.90
CA THR A 171 19.57 -3.21 11.29
C THR A 171 19.33 -2.05 12.27
N LYS A 172 19.31 -0.79 11.79
CA LYS A 172 19.01 0.35 12.64
C LYS A 172 17.56 0.28 13.09
N GLU A 173 17.35 0.22 14.39
CA GLU A 173 16.00 0.22 14.96
C GLU A 173 15.33 1.58 14.79
N VAL A 174 14.00 1.57 14.70
CA VAL A 174 13.20 2.80 14.70
C VAL A 174 13.21 3.38 16.12
N ASP A 175 13.65 4.61 16.25
CA ASP A 175 13.52 5.34 17.50
C ASP A 175 12.03 5.56 17.84
N HIS A 176 11.58 4.92 18.91
CA HIS A 176 10.19 4.99 19.35
C HIS A 176 9.77 6.38 19.88
N SER A 177 10.71 7.30 20.12
CA SER A 177 10.40 8.68 20.49
C SER A 177 9.95 9.54 19.30
N LEU A 178 10.32 9.16 18.06
CA LEU A 178 9.96 9.89 16.86
C LEU A 178 8.45 9.91 16.62
N THR A 179 7.94 11.04 16.16
CA THR A 179 6.62 11.09 15.53
C THR A 179 6.66 10.34 14.18
N MET A 180 5.51 9.93 13.67
CA MET A 180 5.49 9.25 12.37
C MET A 180 5.84 10.19 11.20
N SER A 181 5.58 11.48 11.33
CA SER A 181 6.09 12.49 10.38
C SER A 181 7.61 12.52 10.37
N GLN A 182 8.26 12.58 11.54
CA GLN A 182 9.72 12.56 11.63
C GLN A 182 10.32 11.27 11.08
N LEU A 183 9.69 10.12 11.31
CA LEU A 183 10.12 8.86 10.71
C LEU A 183 10.05 8.92 9.18
N ASN A 184 8.95 9.43 8.63
CA ASN A 184 8.78 9.61 7.20
C ASN A 184 9.81 10.58 6.63
N ASP A 185 10.04 11.73 7.28
CA ASP A 185 11.03 12.73 6.87
C ASP A 185 12.46 12.15 6.84
N LEU A 186 12.78 11.26 7.77
CA LEU A 186 14.07 10.57 7.78
C LEU A 186 14.16 9.52 6.66
N ALA A 187 13.13 8.69 6.52
CA ALA A 187 13.09 7.66 5.48
C ALA A 187 13.08 8.28 4.07
N ASP A 188 12.33 9.34 3.85
CA ASP A 188 12.21 10.01 2.54
C ASP A 188 13.50 10.72 2.09
N LYS A 189 14.48 10.94 2.99
CA LYS A 189 15.83 11.43 2.61
C LYS A 189 16.64 10.36 1.89
N SER A 190 16.41 9.09 2.21
CA SER A 190 17.08 7.96 1.56
C SER A 190 16.35 7.60 0.25
N SER A 191 17.09 7.41 -0.82
CA SER A 191 16.55 7.00 -2.12
C SER A 191 15.92 5.58 -2.10
N VAL A 192 16.21 4.79 -1.07
CA VAL A 192 15.64 3.47 -0.82
C VAL A 192 14.77 3.42 0.44
N ARG A 193 14.58 4.58 1.11
CA ARG A 193 13.75 4.74 2.31
C ARG A 193 14.23 3.93 3.53
N CYS A 194 15.51 3.63 3.65
CA CYS A 194 16.12 3.06 4.86
C CYS A 194 16.62 4.17 5.81
N LEU A 195 17.05 3.79 7.01
CA LEU A 195 17.48 4.73 8.06
C LEU A 195 19.00 4.75 8.27
N ASN A 196 19.73 3.80 7.68
CA ASN A 196 21.18 3.66 7.84
C ASN A 196 21.87 3.94 6.49
N GLU A 197 22.81 4.89 6.46
CA GLU A 197 23.51 5.32 5.24
C GLU A 197 24.37 4.18 4.63
N ASP A 198 25.05 3.37 5.44
CA ASP A 198 25.86 2.23 4.95
C ASP A 198 24.95 1.14 4.33
N ALA A 199 23.74 0.95 4.88
CA ALA A 199 22.76 0.04 4.30
C ALA A 199 22.19 0.61 3.00
N GLU A 200 21.95 1.93 2.91
CA GLU A 200 21.49 2.59 1.70
C GLU A 200 22.45 2.34 0.52
N GLU A 201 23.74 2.59 0.72
CA GLU A 201 24.77 2.38 -0.33
C GLU A 201 24.76 0.93 -0.83
N ARG A 202 24.73 -0.04 0.08
CA ARG A 202 24.67 -1.46 -0.29
C ARG A 202 23.38 -1.85 -1.00
N MET A 203 22.22 -1.31 -0.56
CA MET A 203 20.94 -1.54 -1.20
C MET A 203 20.91 -0.96 -2.62
N ILE A 204 21.47 0.23 -2.83
CA ILE A 204 21.61 0.86 -4.16
C ILE A 204 22.47 -0.01 -5.06
N ASN A 205 23.61 -0.49 -4.58
CA ASN A 205 24.51 -1.34 -5.35
C ASN A 205 23.82 -2.64 -5.83
N VAL A 206 23.04 -3.30 -4.96
CA VAL A 206 22.29 -4.52 -5.34
C VAL A 206 21.19 -4.21 -6.38
N ILE A 207 20.51 -3.07 -6.27
CA ILE A 207 19.51 -2.65 -7.26
C ILE A 207 20.17 -2.38 -8.62
N ASP A 208 21.32 -1.71 -8.64
CA ASP A 208 22.05 -1.39 -9.87
C ASP A 208 22.67 -2.64 -10.51
N GLU A 209 23.13 -3.60 -9.71
CA GLU A 209 23.55 -4.91 -10.20
C GLU A 209 22.36 -5.65 -10.86
N ALA A 210 21.21 -5.73 -10.19
CA ALA A 210 20.02 -6.34 -10.77
C ALA A 210 19.63 -5.66 -12.09
N LYS A 211 19.63 -4.33 -12.12
CA LYS A 211 19.32 -3.54 -13.31
C LYS A 211 20.28 -3.83 -14.46
N SER A 212 21.60 -3.90 -14.19
CA SER A 212 22.62 -4.21 -15.19
C SER A 212 22.46 -5.60 -15.78
N ASN A 213 22.01 -6.55 -14.97
CA ASN A 213 21.73 -7.94 -15.35
C ASN A 213 20.36 -8.11 -16.04
N GLY A 214 19.55 -7.04 -16.15
CA GLY A 214 18.20 -7.09 -16.69
C GLY A 214 17.21 -7.84 -15.78
N ASP A 215 17.48 -7.85 -14.47
CA ASP A 215 16.74 -8.52 -13.42
C ASP A 215 16.01 -7.52 -12.49
N SER A 216 15.39 -8.01 -11.43
CA SER A 216 14.71 -7.23 -10.41
C SER A 216 14.95 -7.79 -9.01
N VAL A 217 14.85 -6.95 -7.99
CA VAL A 217 14.97 -7.35 -6.58
C VAL A 217 13.71 -6.99 -5.81
N GLY A 218 13.39 -7.83 -4.83
CA GLY A 218 12.38 -7.60 -3.81
C GLY A 218 12.99 -7.11 -2.51
N GLY A 219 12.17 -7.10 -1.47
CA GLY A 219 12.62 -6.69 -0.13
C GLY A 219 11.47 -6.62 0.84
N SER A 220 11.71 -6.00 1.98
CA SER A 220 10.74 -5.88 3.05
C SER A 220 10.75 -4.48 3.66
N PHE A 221 9.58 -4.06 4.10
CA PHE A 221 9.38 -2.78 4.75
C PHE A 221 8.48 -2.95 5.97
N GLU A 222 8.51 -1.96 6.86
CA GLU A 222 7.61 -1.90 8.00
C GLU A 222 6.77 -0.64 7.98
N VAL A 223 5.53 -0.76 8.46
CA VAL A 223 4.57 0.34 8.61
C VAL A 223 4.16 0.40 10.07
N ILE A 224 4.24 1.60 10.64
CA ILE A 224 3.94 1.85 12.05
C ILE A 224 2.82 2.88 12.14
N ALA A 225 1.81 2.62 12.98
CA ALA A 225 0.78 3.59 13.33
C ALA A 225 0.82 3.90 14.83
N LYS A 226 0.81 5.18 15.19
CA LYS A 226 0.80 5.68 16.57
C LYS A 226 -0.49 6.44 16.88
N GLY A 227 -0.78 6.64 18.16
CA GLY A 227 -2.00 7.34 18.62
C GLY A 227 -3.24 6.45 18.66
N MET A 228 -3.03 5.14 18.70
CA MET A 228 -4.13 4.17 18.66
C MET A 228 -4.95 4.20 19.94
N PRO A 229 -6.30 4.30 19.86
CA PRO A 229 -7.16 4.04 21.03
C PRO A 229 -7.25 2.53 21.29
N TYR A 230 -7.66 2.16 22.50
CA TYR A 230 -8.04 0.77 22.78
C TYR A 230 -9.26 0.34 21.96
N GLY A 231 -9.26 -0.92 21.49
CA GLY A 231 -10.46 -1.62 21.01
C GLY A 231 -10.87 -1.26 19.59
N LEU A 232 -9.98 -0.82 18.70
CA LEU A 232 -10.24 -0.90 17.26
C LEU A 232 -10.17 -2.36 16.82
N GLY A 233 -11.18 -2.83 16.10
CA GLY A 233 -11.35 -4.24 15.79
C GLY A 233 -12.18 -4.96 16.85
N SER A 234 -12.19 -6.30 16.83
CA SER A 234 -13.04 -7.11 17.71
C SER A 234 -12.44 -8.50 17.93
N TYR A 235 -12.66 -9.07 19.14
CA TYR A 235 -12.34 -10.47 19.43
C TYR A 235 -13.48 -11.43 19.11
N ILE A 236 -14.69 -10.91 18.87
CA ILE A 236 -15.94 -11.68 18.84
C ILE A 236 -16.00 -12.65 17.66
N ASN A 237 -15.55 -12.23 16.48
CA ASN A 237 -15.57 -13.04 15.27
C ASN A 237 -14.32 -12.84 14.41
N ALA A 238 -14.11 -13.72 13.46
CA ALA A 238 -12.93 -13.72 12.59
C ALA A 238 -12.81 -12.42 11.77
N ASP A 239 -13.90 -11.96 11.18
CA ASP A 239 -13.95 -10.77 10.32
C ASP A 239 -13.76 -9.45 11.08
N GLY A 240 -13.96 -9.48 12.40
CA GLY A 240 -13.75 -8.34 13.28
C GLY A 240 -12.30 -8.16 13.73
N LYS A 241 -11.46 -9.19 13.61
CA LYS A 241 -10.07 -9.14 14.08
C LYS A 241 -9.24 -8.16 13.26
N LEU A 242 -8.64 -7.17 13.94
CA LEU A 242 -7.92 -6.09 13.28
C LEU A 242 -6.72 -6.60 12.45
N GLN A 243 -5.91 -7.54 12.99
CA GLN A 243 -4.79 -8.12 12.25
C GLN A 243 -5.25 -8.88 11.00
N ALA A 244 -6.43 -9.53 11.02
CA ALA A 244 -6.96 -10.22 9.84
C ALA A 244 -7.32 -9.22 8.74
N ARG A 245 -7.94 -8.08 9.09
CA ARG A 245 -8.28 -7.00 8.16
C ARG A 245 -7.03 -6.33 7.59
N ILE A 246 -6.02 -6.07 8.43
CA ILE A 246 -4.72 -5.53 7.99
C ILE A 246 -4.04 -6.50 7.03
N SER A 247 -3.96 -7.79 7.38
CA SER A 247 -3.33 -8.80 6.52
C SER A 247 -4.04 -8.94 5.19
N GLN A 248 -5.38 -8.94 5.17
CA GLN A 248 -6.18 -8.96 3.94
C GLN A 248 -5.86 -7.74 3.05
N ALA A 249 -5.83 -6.54 3.63
CA ALA A 249 -5.53 -5.32 2.90
C ALA A 249 -4.13 -5.36 2.29
N MET A 250 -3.11 -5.72 3.09
CA MET A 250 -1.73 -5.84 2.60
C MET A 250 -1.60 -6.92 1.51
N MET A 251 -2.13 -8.12 1.74
CA MET A 251 -2.05 -9.22 0.78
C MET A 251 -2.88 -9.00 -0.49
N SER A 252 -3.74 -7.99 -0.53
CA SER A 252 -4.47 -7.56 -1.74
C SER A 252 -3.61 -6.75 -2.71
N VAL A 253 -2.41 -6.32 -2.28
CA VAL A 253 -1.49 -5.53 -3.10
C VAL A 253 -0.62 -6.45 -3.95
N ASN A 254 -0.44 -6.08 -5.21
CA ASN A 254 0.39 -6.84 -6.14
C ASN A 254 1.81 -7.00 -5.61
N ALA A 255 2.37 -8.21 -5.76
CA ALA A 255 3.69 -8.63 -5.34
C ALA A 255 3.92 -8.74 -3.82
N PHE A 256 3.00 -8.36 -2.95
CA PHE A 256 3.13 -8.65 -1.52
C PHE A 256 2.95 -10.14 -1.27
N LYS A 257 3.84 -10.75 -0.45
CA LYS A 257 3.93 -12.21 -0.25
C LYS A 257 3.98 -12.64 1.20
N GLY A 258 4.20 -11.71 2.12
CA GLY A 258 4.22 -11.99 3.55
C GLY A 258 3.79 -10.75 4.34
N VAL A 259 3.10 -10.98 5.44
CA VAL A 259 2.68 -9.97 6.41
C VAL A 259 2.92 -10.50 7.80
N GLU A 260 3.56 -9.72 8.65
CA GLU A 260 3.77 -10.00 10.06
C GLU A 260 3.23 -8.85 10.91
N VAL A 261 2.74 -9.17 12.10
CA VAL A 261 2.29 -8.18 13.10
C VAL A 261 3.15 -8.37 14.35
N GLY A 262 3.78 -7.30 14.82
CA GLY A 262 4.68 -7.33 15.96
C GLY A 262 5.88 -8.25 15.73
N ALA A 263 6.12 -9.19 16.65
CA ALA A 263 7.21 -10.17 16.56
C ALA A 263 7.05 -11.17 15.40
N GLY A 264 5.83 -11.29 14.84
CA GLY A 264 5.56 -12.12 13.67
C GLY A 264 6.05 -13.56 13.82
N PHE A 265 6.77 -14.07 12.81
CA PHE A 265 7.30 -15.45 12.83
C PHE A 265 8.33 -15.70 13.96
N ALA A 266 9.06 -14.68 14.43
CA ALA A 266 10.01 -14.84 15.53
C ALA A 266 9.30 -15.26 16.84
N SER A 267 8.00 -14.98 16.99
CA SER A 267 7.24 -15.39 18.15
C SER A 267 7.17 -16.90 18.36
N SER A 268 7.30 -17.69 17.28
CA SER A 268 7.26 -19.16 17.36
C SER A 268 8.48 -19.79 18.01
N ALA A 269 9.58 -19.06 18.14
CA ALA A 269 10.84 -19.52 18.75
C ALA A 269 11.03 -19.02 20.18
N ALA A 270 10.10 -18.25 20.74
CA ALA A 270 10.18 -17.68 22.08
C ALA A 270 9.33 -18.43 23.10
N PHE A 271 9.74 -18.43 24.35
CA PHE A 271 8.85 -18.86 25.45
C PHE A 271 7.77 -17.80 25.70
N GLY A 272 6.59 -18.22 26.14
CA GLY A 272 5.47 -17.30 26.37
C GLY A 272 5.80 -16.17 27.36
N SER A 273 6.54 -16.46 28.42
CA SER A 273 7.00 -15.46 29.41
C SER A 273 7.99 -14.43 28.85
N GLU A 274 8.70 -14.77 27.78
CA GLU A 274 9.63 -13.87 27.09
C GLU A 274 8.95 -13.06 25.99
N LEU A 275 7.90 -13.62 25.39
CA LEU A 275 7.19 -13.02 24.28
C LEU A 275 6.12 -12.03 24.71
N HIS A 276 5.24 -12.44 25.66
CA HIS A 276 4.07 -11.63 26.02
C HIS A 276 4.47 -10.32 26.70
N ASP A 277 3.82 -9.24 26.29
CA ASP A 277 4.07 -7.89 26.78
C ASP A 277 3.38 -7.71 28.14
N GLU A 278 4.17 -7.52 29.21
CA GLU A 278 3.61 -7.34 30.55
C GLU A 278 2.79 -6.04 30.62
N ILE A 279 1.70 -6.08 31.38
CA ILE A 279 0.83 -4.92 31.62
C ILE A 279 1.36 -4.18 32.84
N LEU A 280 1.74 -2.93 32.66
CA LEU A 280 2.31 -2.05 33.67
C LEU A 280 1.38 -0.87 33.95
N PHE A 281 1.46 -0.31 35.15
CA PHE A 281 0.77 0.93 35.50
C PHE A 281 1.82 1.96 35.92
N GLU A 282 2.08 2.94 35.07
CA GLU A 282 3.12 3.94 35.27
C GLU A 282 2.59 5.34 34.91
N ASN A 283 2.87 6.33 35.74
CA ASN A 283 2.45 7.71 35.53
C ASN A 283 0.94 7.84 35.25
N ASP A 284 0.12 7.14 36.03
CA ASP A 284 -1.35 7.08 35.91
C ASP A 284 -1.87 6.55 34.56
N LYS A 285 -1.05 5.74 33.85
CA LYS A 285 -1.40 5.11 32.59
C LYS A 285 -1.08 3.63 32.57
N ILE A 286 -1.92 2.88 31.88
CA ILE A 286 -1.65 1.48 31.54
C ILE A 286 -0.70 1.47 30.35
N THR A 287 0.45 0.81 30.51
CA THR A 287 1.47 0.66 29.48
C THR A 287 1.83 -0.82 29.26
N ARG A 288 2.75 -1.09 28.38
CA ARG A 288 3.31 -2.42 28.14
C ARG A 288 4.82 -2.36 28.27
N SER A 289 5.43 -3.43 28.81
CA SER A 289 6.88 -3.55 28.94
C SER A 289 7.61 -3.60 27.59
N ARG A 290 6.90 -4.07 26.57
CA ARG A 290 7.37 -4.27 25.18
C ARG A 290 6.20 -4.11 24.22
N ASN A 291 6.43 -4.32 22.92
CA ASN A 291 5.36 -4.32 21.92
C ASN A 291 5.52 -5.50 20.93
N ASN A 292 5.77 -6.70 21.47
CA ASN A 292 5.87 -7.92 20.67
C ASN A 292 4.53 -8.27 20.00
N ALA A 293 3.40 -7.91 20.65
CA ALA A 293 2.06 -8.05 20.09
C ALA A 293 1.81 -7.13 18.88
N GLY A 294 2.70 -6.13 18.63
CA GLY A 294 2.56 -5.20 17.52
C GLY A 294 1.30 -4.33 17.62
N GLY A 295 0.91 -3.93 18.85
CA GLY A 295 -0.24 -3.06 19.10
C GLY A 295 -1.60 -3.76 19.04
N ILE A 296 -1.64 -5.09 18.88
CA ILE A 296 -2.88 -5.85 18.68
C ILE A 296 -2.91 -7.06 19.60
N GLU A 297 -3.88 -7.10 20.50
CA GLU A 297 -4.16 -8.23 21.40
C GLU A 297 -5.59 -8.72 21.19
N GLY A 298 -5.78 -10.03 21.06
CA GLY A 298 -7.10 -10.63 20.90
C GLY A 298 -7.89 -10.18 19.66
N GLY A 299 -7.24 -9.49 18.70
CA GLY A 299 -7.92 -8.94 17.52
C GLY A 299 -8.28 -7.46 17.62
N MET A 300 -7.85 -6.78 18.68
CA MET A 300 -8.15 -5.38 18.96
C MET A 300 -6.87 -4.58 19.22
N SER A 301 -6.88 -3.29 18.88
CA SER A 301 -5.82 -2.38 19.27
C SER A 301 -5.72 -2.25 20.80
N ASN A 302 -4.49 -2.20 21.34
CA ASN A 302 -4.20 -2.16 22.77
C ASN A 302 -3.53 -0.83 23.20
N ALA A 303 -3.73 0.23 22.44
CA ALA A 303 -3.16 1.57 22.60
C ALA A 303 -1.63 1.66 22.40
N GLN A 304 -0.94 0.55 22.15
CA GLN A 304 0.45 0.58 21.68
C GLN A 304 0.52 0.86 20.18
N PRO A 305 1.68 1.27 19.64
CA PRO A 305 1.85 1.42 18.20
C PRO A 305 1.52 0.12 17.45
N ILE A 306 0.72 0.21 16.41
CA ILE A 306 0.54 -0.92 15.50
C ILE A 306 1.80 -1.03 14.64
N HIS A 307 2.39 -2.23 14.60
CA HIS A 307 3.62 -2.53 13.86
C HIS A 307 3.38 -3.69 12.90
N VAL A 308 3.50 -3.42 11.62
CA VAL A 308 3.26 -4.38 10.52
C VAL A 308 4.50 -4.45 9.65
N LYS A 309 5.02 -5.65 9.41
CA LYS A 309 6.10 -5.92 8.44
C LYS A 309 5.51 -6.59 7.21
N VAL A 310 6.01 -6.22 6.04
CA VAL A 310 5.51 -6.72 4.76
C VAL A 310 6.68 -7.10 3.86
N SER A 311 6.58 -8.28 3.25
CA SER A 311 7.55 -8.77 2.27
C SER A 311 6.99 -8.64 0.85
N MET A 312 7.78 -8.10 -0.05
CA MET A 312 7.50 -7.96 -1.47
C MET A 312 8.46 -8.79 -2.31
N LYS A 313 7.93 -9.68 -3.16
CA LYS A 313 8.75 -10.41 -4.13
C LYS A 313 9.34 -9.49 -5.19
N PRO A 314 10.43 -9.90 -5.90
CA PRO A 314 10.90 -9.22 -7.11
C PRO A 314 9.79 -9.04 -8.14
N ILE A 315 9.88 -7.97 -8.93
CA ILE A 315 8.94 -7.69 -10.02
C ILE A 315 9.10 -8.75 -11.10
N SER A 316 7.98 -9.33 -11.55
CA SER A 316 7.98 -10.45 -12.51
C SER A 316 8.23 -10.04 -13.97
N THR A 317 8.23 -8.75 -14.28
CA THR A 317 8.61 -8.24 -15.59
C THR A 317 10.12 -8.01 -15.64
N LEU A 318 10.84 -8.78 -16.45
CA LEU A 318 12.30 -8.72 -16.55
C LEU A 318 12.75 -8.26 -17.93
N ILE A 319 13.82 -7.48 -18.00
CA ILE A 319 14.49 -7.14 -19.27
C ILE A 319 15.16 -8.40 -19.86
N LYS A 320 15.73 -9.27 -19.00
CA LYS A 320 16.19 -10.62 -19.36
C LYS A 320 15.04 -11.61 -19.08
N PRO A 321 14.17 -11.89 -20.06
CA PRO A 321 12.93 -12.63 -19.81
C PRO A 321 13.22 -14.10 -19.55
N LEU A 322 12.39 -14.69 -18.69
CA LEU A 322 12.40 -16.11 -18.39
C LEU A 322 11.75 -16.91 -19.54
N ARG A 323 11.97 -18.24 -19.52
CA ARG A 323 11.30 -19.17 -20.43
C ARG A 323 9.80 -19.16 -20.18
N SER A 324 9.04 -19.23 -21.27
CA SER A 324 7.58 -19.26 -21.32
C SER A 324 7.14 -20.08 -22.53
N ILE A 325 5.90 -19.95 -22.91
CA ILE A 325 5.31 -20.56 -24.12
C ILE A 325 4.53 -19.50 -24.89
N ASP A 326 4.38 -19.68 -26.18
CA ASP A 326 3.40 -18.95 -26.98
C ASP A 326 2.06 -19.71 -26.89
N LEU A 327 1.04 -19.08 -26.29
CA LEU A 327 -0.26 -19.73 -26.06
C LEU A 327 -1.04 -20.05 -27.35
N ASN A 328 -0.69 -19.43 -28.48
CA ASN A 328 -1.33 -19.75 -29.77
C ASN A 328 -0.73 -21.00 -30.42
N THR A 329 0.60 -21.17 -30.34
CA THR A 329 1.29 -22.27 -31.00
C THR A 329 1.69 -23.39 -30.04
N MET A 330 1.61 -23.14 -28.72
CA MET A 330 2.10 -24.01 -27.65
C MET A 330 3.59 -24.31 -27.72
N GLU A 331 4.35 -23.53 -28.47
CA GLU A 331 5.80 -23.66 -28.60
C GLU A 331 6.54 -22.95 -27.48
N PRO A 332 7.69 -23.46 -27.04
CA PRO A 332 8.59 -22.75 -26.12
C PRO A 332 9.03 -21.41 -26.69
N LYS A 333 8.85 -20.35 -25.90
CA LYS A 333 9.26 -18.96 -26.22
C LYS A 333 9.79 -18.28 -24.95
N LEU A 334 10.37 -17.10 -25.12
CA LEU A 334 10.65 -16.22 -23.99
C LEU A 334 9.42 -15.39 -23.64
N ALA A 335 9.27 -15.08 -22.36
CA ALA A 335 8.18 -14.27 -21.86
C ALA A 335 8.14 -12.87 -22.52
N HIS A 336 6.94 -12.28 -22.55
CA HIS A 336 6.75 -10.93 -23.05
C HIS A 336 7.56 -9.91 -22.24
N LYS A 337 8.15 -8.93 -22.92
CA LYS A 337 8.89 -7.83 -22.31
C LYS A 337 8.04 -6.57 -22.26
N GLU A 338 8.05 -5.90 -21.13
CA GLU A 338 7.47 -4.58 -20.92
C GLU A 338 8.52 -3.66 -20.26
N ARG A 339 8.27 -2.36 -20.25
CA ARG A 339 9.03 -1.42 -19.41
C ARG A 339 8.84 -1.80 -17.94
N THR A 340 9.92 -1.83 -17.17
CA THR A 340 9.86 -2.31 -15.78
C THR A 340 10.79 -1.49 -14.88
N ASP A 341 10.47 -1.54 -13.59
CA ASP A 341 11.37 -1.14 -12.50
C ASP A 341 12.32 -2.29 -12.18
N SER A 342 13.53 -2.03 -11.69
CA SER A 342 14.42 -3.04 -11.10
C SER A 342 14.13 -3.27 -9.62
N CYS A 343 13.59 -2.26 -8.93
CA CYS A 343 13.11 -2.34 -7.56
C CYS A 343 11.88 -1.44 -7.37
N ALA A 344 10.88 -1.90 -6.62
CA ALA A 344 9.70 -1.11 -6.26
C ALA A 344 9.42 -1.11 -4.74
N VAL A 345 10.34 -1.62 -3.92
CA VAL A 345 10.16 -1.73 -2.46
C VAL A 345 9.97 -0.37 -1.79
N PRO A 346 10.71 0.70 -2.15
CA PRO A 346 10.46 2.04 -1.59
C PRO A 346 9.02 2.53 -1.84
N ALA A 347 8.51 2.39 -3.06
CA ALA A 347 7.12 2.75 -3.38
C ALA A 347 6.11 1.84 -2.66
N ALA A 348 6.44 0.56 -2.46
CA ALA A 348 5.59 -0.41 -1.77
C ALA A 348 5.36 -0.03 -0.31
N SER A 349 6.33 0.60 0.37
CA SER A 349 6.17 1.07 1.74
C SER A 349 5.09 2.17 1.86
N ILE A 350 5.00 3.08 0.88
CA ILE A 350 3.96 4.12 0.81
C ILE A 350 2.59 3.50 0.53
N ILE A 351 2.53 2.49 -0.35
CA ILE A 351 1.31 1.74 -0.59
C ILE A 351 0.86 1.04 0.71
N GLY A 352 1.79 0.45 1.46
CA GLY A 352 1.53 -0.16 2.76
C GLY A 352 0.96 0.83 3.77
N GLU A 353 1.51 2.05 3.88
CA GLU A 353 0.94 3.12 4.70
C GLU A 353 -0.52 3.40 4.34
N SER A 354 -0.82 3.50 3.05
CA SER A 354 -2.15 3.78 2.54
C SER A 354 -3.15 2.64 2.84
N MET A 355 -2.71 1.39 2.69
CA MET A 355 -3.55 0.22 3.01
C MET A 355 -3.84 0.12 4.50
N LEU A 356 -2.84 0.42 5.36
CA LEU A 356 -3.05 0.49 6.81
C LEU A 356 -4.01 1.62 7.17
N ALA A 357 -3.87 2.81 6.57
CA ALA A 357 -4.76 3.95 6.80
C ALA A 357 -6.23 3.62 6.50
N ILE A 358 -6.50 2.94 5.38
CA ILE A 358 -7.87 2.53 5.00
C ILE A 358 -8.47 1.61 6.08
N VAL A 359 -7.72 0.61 6.55
CA VAL A 359 -8.21 -0.33 7.57
C VAL A 359 -8.45 0.35 8.91
N LEU A 360 -7.52 1.21 9.33
CA LEU A 360 -7.63 1.91 10.62
C LEU A 360 -8.76 2.94 10.62
N ALA A 361 -8.94 3.68 9.53
CA ALA A 361 -10.06 4.61 9.37
C ALA A 361 -11.41 3.89 9.43
N ASP A 362 -11.54 2.75 8.75
CA ASP A 362 -12.74 1.92 8.81
C ASP A 362 -13.01 1.37 10.22
N ALA A 363 -11.99 0.87 10.91
CA ALA A 363 -12.11 0.37 12.29
C ALA A 363 -12.43 1.49 13.29
N LEU A 364 -11.90 2.69 13.08
CA LEU A 364 -12.21 3.89 13.87
C LEU A 364 -13.68 4.26 13.73
N LEU A 365 -14.20 4.33 12.50
CA LEU A 365 -15.60 4.64 12.23
C LEU A 365 -16.55 3.53 12.68
N GLU A 366 -16.11 2.26 12.65
CA GLU A 366 -16.88 1.15 13.19
C GLU A 366 -17.09 1.30 14.72
N LYS A 367 -16.03 1.70 15.44
CA LYS A 367 -16.07 1.86 16.90
C LYS A 367 -16.82 3.11 17.34
N PHE A 368 -16.50 4.26 16.76
CA PHE A 368 -16.98 5.55 17.25
C PHE A 368 -18.13 6.14 16.44
N GLY A 369 -18.23 5.83 15.14
CA GLY A 369 -19.28 6.33 14.25
C GLY A 369 -19.23 7.86 14.07
N GLY A 370 -20.34 8.41 13.60
CA GLY A 370 -20.54 9.84 13.38
C GLY A 370 -20.60 10.19 11.89
N ASP A 371 -21.60 11.00 11.52
CA ASP A 371 -21.80 11.47 10.14
C ASP A 371 -20.96 12.70 9.81
N SER A 372 -20.34 13.29 10.83
CA SER A 372 -19.44 14.44 10.69
C SER A 372 -18.19 14.31 11.58
N ILE A 373 -17.11 14.99 11.19
CA ILE A 373 -15.87 15.05 11.98
C ILE A 373 -16.14 15.56 13.41
N LYS A 374 -17.04 16.52 13.55
CA LYS A 374 -17.42 17.06 14.87
C LYS A 374 -18.07 16.00 15.77
N GLN A 375 -18.96 15.18 15.20
CA GLN A 375 -19.58 14.07 15.95
C GLN A 375 -18.55 12.99 16.30
N LEU A 376 -17.71 12.59 15.34
CA LEU A 376 -16.66 11.61 15.57
C LEU A 376 -15.75 12.01 16.72
N LYS A 377 -15.23 13.24 16.73
CA LYS A 377 -14.40 13.77 17.82
C LYS A 377 -15.12 13.73 19.16
N LYS A 378 -16.38 14.15 19.20
CA LYS A 378 -17.19 14.11 20.42
C LYS A 378 -17.43 12.68 20.93
N HIS A 379 -17.65 11.72 20.04
CA HIS A 379 -17.82 10.32 20.41
C HIS A 379 -16.52 9.73 20.97
N ILE A 380 -15.37 10.07 20.41
CA ILE A 380 -14.06 9.65 20.94
C ILE A 380 -13.84 10.23 22.33
N GLU A 381 -14.07 11.53 22.52
CA GLU A 381 -13.94 12.22 23.82
C GLU A 381 -14.84 11.59 24.90
N SER A 382 -16.06 11.16 24.53
CA SER A 382 -17.03 10.60 25.46
C SER A 382 -16.85 9.10 25.73
N SER A 383 -15.98 8.41 24.98
CA SER A 383 -15.82 6.95 25.07
C SER A 383 -14.98 6.48 26.27
N GLY A 384 -14.51 7.38 27.11
CA GLY A 384 -13.74 7.09 28.32
C GLY A 384 -12.23 7.29 28.14
N LYS A 385 -11.55 7.41 29.28
CA LYS A 385 -10.07 7.49 29.34
C LYS A 385 -9.52 6.09 29.59
N TYR A 386 -8.80 5.55 28.65
CA TYR A 386 -8.05 4.31 28.82
C TYR A 386 -6.58 4.50 28.48
#